data_34a7c1f5374509ae217402ddcc76b097
#
_entry.id   34a7c1f5374509ae217402ddcc76b097
#
_cell.length_a   1.000
_cell.length_b   1.000
_cell.length_c   1.000
_cell.angle_alpha   90.00
_cell.angle_beta   90.00
_cell.angle_gamma   90.00
#
_symmetry.space_group_name_H-M   'P 1'
#
loop_
_entity.id
_entity.type
_entity.pdbx_description
1 polymer ?
#
loop_
_entity_poly.entity_id
_entity_poly.type
_entity_poly.pdbx_seq_one_letter_code
_entity_poly.pdbx_strand_id
1 'polypeptide(L)'
;MNRQEWLQERKKGIGGSDASAIVGMNPYKTNVQLWEEKTGRKEPEDISQKEYVKYGVDSEFHLRELFKLDYPQYAVDYNEFKLHKNTQYPFIFSTLDGELLDRETGQRGVLEIKTTNILQSMQKEKWTDRIPDNYYIQCLHQLLSTGWDFVILKAHLKTEWGGEVRIQTRHYTIKRTEV
;
A
#
# COMPACT_ATOMS: atom_id res chain seq x y z
N MET A 1 13.38 -14.15 -1.54
CA MET A 1 13.21 -14.69 -2.93
C MET A 1 13.67 -13.64 -3.93
N ASN A 2 13.93 -14.01 -5.18
CA ASN A 2 14.20 -13.04 -6.25
C ASN A 2 12.89 -12.48 -6.84
N ARG A 3 12.98 -11.45 -7.71
CA ARG A 3 11.81 -10.78 -8.30
C ARG A 3 10.91 -11.72 -9.10
N GLN A 4 11.50 -12.66 -9.84
CA GLN A 4 10.74 -13.59 -10.68
C GLN A 4 9.94 -14.60 -9.84
N GLU A 5 10.57 -15.16 -8.82
CA GLU A 5 9.91 -16.04 -7.85
C GLU A 5 8.77 -15.32 -7.13
N TRP A 6 9.01 -14.06 -6.70
CA TRP A 6 8.02 -13.24 -6.05
C TRP A 6 6.80 -12.96 -6.94
N LEU A 7 7.00 -12.66 -8.23
CA LEU A 7 5.90 -12.49 -9.18
C LEU A 7 5.08 -13.77 -9.36
N GLN A 8 5.73 -14.94 -9.38
CA GLN A 8 5.02 -16.23 -9.48
C GLN A 8 4.23 -16.54 -8.21
N GLU A 9 4.81 -16.31 -7.04
CA GLU A 9 4.09 -16.49 -5.76
C GLU A 9 2.88 -15.56 -5.65
N ARG A 10 2.98 -14.32 -6.12
CA ARG A 10 1.85 -13.37 -6.12
C ARG A 10 0.66 -13.82 -6.97
N LYS A 11 0.87 -14.63 -7.99
CA LYS A 11 -0.23 -15.19 -8.80
C LYS A 11 -1.05 -16.24 -8.04
N LYS A 12 -0.46 -16.87 -7.01
CA LYS A 12 -1.09 -17.99 -6.26
C LYS A 12 -2.08 -17.58 -5.16
N GLY A 13 -2.28 -16.28 -4.95
CA GLY A 13 -3.17 -15.82 -3.89
C GLY A 13 -3.53 -14.35 -4.03
N ILE A 14 -4.01 -13.78 -2.92
CA ILE A 14 -4.59 -12.45 -2.82
C ILE A 14 -3.58 -11.54 -2.10
N GLY A 15 -3.11 -10.51 -2.80
CA GLY A 15 -2.25 -9.48 -2.24
C GLY A 15 -3.03 -8.26 -1.73
N GLY A 16 -2.38 -7.39 -0.98
CA GLY A 16 -3.02 -6.19 -0.41
C GLY A 16 -3.67 -5.29 -1.48
N SER A 17 -3.01 -5.11 -2.62
CA SER A 17 -3.55 -4.32 -3.74
C SER A 17 -4.77 -4.96 -4.44
N ASP A 18 -5.01 -6.26 -4.24
CA ASP A 18 -6.13 -6.98 -4.83
C ASP A 18 -7.41 -6.84 -3.97
N ALA A 19 -7.25 -6.63 -2.67
CA ALA A 19 -8.33 -6.71 -1.68
C ALA A 19 -9.51 -5.79 -2.01
N SER A 20 -9.25 -4.54 -2.40
CA SER A 20 -10.31 -3.60 -2.74
C SER A 20 -11.13 -4.01 -3.97
N ALA A 21 -10.52 -4.71 -4.94
CA ALA A 21 -11.24 -5.22 -6.09
C ALA A 21 -12.18 -6.38 -5.71
N ILE A 22 -11.78 -7.23 -4.76
CA ILE A 22 -12.60 -8.36 -4.28
C ILE A 22 -13.91 -7.86 -3.67
N VAL A 23 -13.83 -6.81 -2.85
CA VAL A 23 -15.01 -6.24 -2.17
C VAL A 23 -15.74 -5.18 -3.01
N GLY A 24 -15.35 -4.97 -4.27
CA GLY A 24 -16.02 -4.04 -5.19
C GLY A 24 -15.75 -2.56 -4.92
N MET A 25 -14.71 -2.23 -4.15
CA MET A 25 -14.34 -0.85 -3.78
C MET A 25 -13.09 -0.34 -4.49
N ASN A 26 -12.60 -1.04 -5.50
CA ASN A 26 -11.50 -0.57 -6.33
C ASN A 26 -12.05 0.25 -7.50
N PRO A 27 -11.66 1.54 -7.64
CA PRO A 27 -12.15 2.38 -8.72
C PRO A 27 -11.55 2.07 -10.10
N TYR A 28 -10.53 1.22 -10.15
CA TYR A 28 -9.75 0.94 -11.37
C TYR A 28 -9.90 -0.51 -11.87
N LYS A 29 -10.35 -1.43 -11.01
CA LYS A 29 -10.42 -2.85 -11.32
C LYS A 29 -11.62 -3.50 -10.64
N THR A 30 -12.42 -4.25 -11.41
CA THR A 30 -13.53 -5.06 -10.88
C THR A 30 -13.03 -6.40 -10.32
N ASN A 31 -13.87 -7.06 -9.53
CA ASN A 31 -13.58 -8.42 -9.03
C ASN A 31 -13.50 -9.44 -10.18
N VAL A 32 -14.29 -9.28 -11.25
CA VAL A 32 -14.23 -10.15 -12.44
C VAL A 32 -12.89 -9.99 -13.16
N GLN A 33 -12.44 -8.75 -13.39
CA GLN A 33 -11.14 -8.48 -14.01
C GLN A 33 -10.00 -9.07 -13.18
N LEU A 34 -10.05 -8.92 -11.84
CA LEU A 34 -9.06 -9.54 -10.96
C LEU A 34 -9.06 -11.07 -11.08
N TRP A 35 -10.24 -11.69 -11.10
CA TRP A 35 -10.37 -13.13 -11.26
C TRP A 35 -9.81 -13.62 -12.61
N GLU A 36 -10.07 -12.92 -13.71
CA GLU A 36 -9.51 -13.23 -15.03
C GLU A 36 -7.99 -13.19 -15.02
N GLU A 37 -7.40 -12.15 -14.41
CA GLU A 37 -5.95 -12.02 -14.27
C GLU A 37 -5.34 -13.13 -13.39
N LYS A 38 -5.92 -13.39 -12.23
CA LYS A 38 -5.43 -14.41 -11.28
C LYS A 38 -5.54 -15.84 -11.83
N THR A 39 -6.52 -16.09 -12.69
CA THR A 39 -6.72 -17.42 -13.32
C THR A 39 -6.01 -17.54 -14.68
N GLY A 40 -5.25 -16.51 -15.11
CA GLY A 40 -4.51 -16.53 -16.37
C GLY A 40 -5.40 -16.44 -17.63
N ARG A 41 -6.66 -16.04 -17.49
CA ARG A 41 -7.58 -15.82 -18.62
C ARG A 41 -7.30 -14.50 -19.34
N LYS A 42 -6.70 -13.55 -18.64
CA LYS A 42 -6.30 -12.25 -19.16
C LYS A 42 -4.97 -11.84 -18.54
N GLU A 43 -4.07 -11.35 -19.36
CA GLU A 43 -2.83 -10.75 -18.83
C GLU A 43 -3.14 -9.37 -18.25
N PRO A 44 -2.57 -9.02 -17.08
CA PRO A 44 -2.69 -7.69 -16.52
C PRO A 44 -2.14 -6.63 -17.46
N GLU A 45 -2.75 -5.45 -17.50
CA GLU A 45 -2.18 -4.30 -18.21
C GLU A 45 -0.82 -3.92 -17.59
N ASP A 46 0.21 -3.82 -18.41
CA ASP A 46 1.50 -3.28 -17.98
C ASP A 46 1.43 -1.76 -17.88
N ILE A 47 1.35 -1.27 -16.65
CA ILE A 47 1.32 0.16 -16.34
C ILE A 47 2.68 0.68 -15.86
N SER A 48 3.74 -0.13 -15.88
CA SER A 48 5.06 0.21 -15.33
C SER A 48 5.69 1.44 -15.98
N GLN A 49 5.32 1.72 -17.23
CA GLN A 49 5.83 2.87 -17.98
C GLN A 49 5.05 4.17 -17.76
N LYS A 50 3.89 4.12 -17.06
CA LYS A 50 3.13 5.33 -16.74
C LYS A 50 3.91 6.19 -15.75
N GLU A 51 3.98 7.50 -16.03
CA GLU A 51 4.79 8.45 -15.26
C GLU A 51 4.48 8.44 -13.76
N TYR A 52 3.20 8.39 -13.40
CA TYR A 52 2.79 8.34 -11.99
C TYR A 52 3.22 7.05 -11.28
N VAL A 53 3.33 5.93 -12.01
CA VAL A 53 3.82 4.65 -11.45
C VAL A 53 5.32 4.73 -11.20
N LYS A 54 6.08 5.23 -12.18
CA LYS A 54 7.53 5.45 -12.03
C LYS A 54 7.82 6.38 -10.86
N TYR A 55 7.11 7.51 -10.79
CA TYR A 55 7.24 8.44 -9.67
C TYR A 55 6.97 7.76 -8.32
N GLY A 56 5.92 6.92 -8.25
CA GLY A 56 5.60 6.15 -7.04
C GLY A 56 6.76 5.24 -6.61
N VAL A 57 7.27 4.45 -7.54
CA VAL A 57 8.37 3.51 -7.28
C VAL A 57 9.64 4.26 -6.87
N ASP A 58 10.03 5.30 -7.62
CA ASP A 58 11.26 6.07 -7.37
C ASP A 58 11.20 6.82 -6.03
N SER A 59 10.04 7.34 -5.65
CA SER A 59 9.88 8.10 -4.41
C SER A 59 9.76 7.24 -3.15
N GLU A 60 9.37 5.98 -3.27
CA GLU A 60 9.07 5.11 -2.11
C GLU A 60 10.26 5.00 -1.14
N PHE A 61 11.48 4.74 -1.66
CA PHE A 61 12.68 4.70 -0.84
C PHE A 61 12.88 6.01 -0.06
N HIS A 62 12.79 7.16 -0.73
CA HIS A 62 13.00 8.47 -0.11
C HIS A 62 11.94 8.79 0.95
N LEU A 63 10.68 8.44 0.67
CA LEU A 63 9.58 8.64 1.61
C LEU A 63 9.71 7.75 2.85
N ARG A 64 10.25 6.53 2.70
CA ARG A 64 10.56 5.63 3.80
C ARG A 64 11.70 6.18 4.66
N GLU A 65 12.79 6.66 4.03
CA GLU A 65 13.90 7.28 4.77
C GLU A 65 13.46 8.55 5.52
N LEU A 66 12.62 9.39 4.87
CA LEU A 66 12.06 10.56 5.54
C LEU A 66 11.17 10.16 6.73
N PHE A 67 10.39 9.09 6.61
CA PHE A 67 9.58 8.57 7.72
C PHE A 67 10.45 8.19 8.94
N LYS A 68 11.61 7.60 8.73
CA LYS A 68 12.55 7.25 9.83
C LYS A 68 13.03 8.49 10.60
N LEU A 69 13.21 9.61 9.88
CA LEU A 69 13.63 10.88 10.50
C LEU A 69 12.48 11.53 11.28
N ASP A 70 11.27 11.49 10.71
CA ASP A 70 10.08 12.11 11.30
C ASP A 70 9.56 11.33 12.52
N TYR A 71 9.78 10.01 12.54
CA TYR A 71 9.23 9.08 13.55
C TYR A 71 10.32 8.16 14.14
N PRO A 72 11.30 8.70 14.87
CA PRO A 72 12.44 7.93 15.40
C PRO A 72 12.05 6.86 16.43
N GLN A 73 10.84 6.94 17.01
CA GLN A 73 10.29 5.92 17.89
C GLN A 73 10.06 4.57 17.20
N TYR A 74 9.93 4.56 15.86
CA TYR A 74 9.80 3.32 15.11
C TYR A 74 11.16 2.87 14.54
N ALA A 75 11.49 1.59 14.76
CA ALA A 75 12.46 0.93 13.90
C ALA A 75 11.76 0.55 12.58
N VAL A 76 12.38 0.89 11.46
CA VAL A 76 11.81 0.63 10.12
C VAL A 76 12.73 -0.30 9.36
N ASP A 77 12.22 -1.49 8.99
CA ASP A 77 12.89 -2.46 8.14
C ASP A 77 12.16 -2.60 6.80
N TYR A 78 12.88 -3.04 5.77
CA TYR A 78 12.33 -3.23 4.44
C TYR A 78 12.96 -4.42 3.74
N ASN A 79 12.11 -5.25 3.14
CA ASN A 79 12.55 -6.38 2.34
C ASN A 79 11.70 -6.48 1.06
N GLU A 80 12.29 -6.10 -0.07
CA GLU A 80 11.61 -5.89 -1.35
C GLU A 80 10.76 -7.08 -1.83
N PHE A 81 11.27 -8.29 -1.65
CA PHE A 81 10.59 -9.50 -2.17
C PHE A 81 10.06 -10.42 -1.08
N LYS A 82 9.77 -9.87 0.10
CA LYS A 82 9.20 -10.63 1.21
C LYS A 82 7.67 -10.65 1.12
N LEU A 83 7.08 -11.84 1.21
CA LEU A 83 5.65 -12.03 1.32
C LEU A 83 5.30 -12.36 2.77
N HIS A 84 4.47 -11.52 3.37
CA HIS A 84 3.87 -11.77 4.68
C HIS A 84 2.57 -12.54 4.48
N LYS A 85 2.60 -13.84 4.72
CA LYS A 85 1.46 -14.74 4.54
C LYS A 85 0.70 -14.92 5.84
N ASN A 86 -0.63 -14.86 5.77
CA ASN A 86 -1.48 -15.22 6.90
C ASN A 86 -1.22 -16.69 7.31
N THR A 87 -1.11 -16.93 8.60
CA THR A 87 -0.75 -18.26 9.13
C THR A 87 -1.85 -19.30 8.94
N GLN A 88 -3.11 -18.88 8.99
CA GLN A 88 -4.27 -19.74 8.82
C GLN A 88 -4.68 -19.88 7.35
N TYR A 89 -4.54 -18.78 6.58
CA TYR A 89 -4.94 -18.69 5.17
C TYR A 89 -3.76 -18.23 4.31
N PRO A 90 -2.79 -19.10 3.96
CA PRO A 90 -1.54 -18.71 3.30
C PRO A 90 -1.70 -18.09 1.90
N PHE A 91 -2.90 -18.20 1.29
CA PHE A 91 -3.23 -17.52 0.05
C PHE A 91 -3.53 -16.01 0.25
N ILE A 92 -3.71 -15.58 1.50
CA ILE A 92 -3.79 -14.16 1.89
C ILE A 92 -2.39 -13.71 2.27
N PHE A 93 -1.86 -12.75 1.54
CA PHE A 93 -0.51 -12.23 1.79
C PHE A 93 -0.40 -10.75 1.48
N SER A 94 0.68 -10.12 1.94
CA SER A 94 1.05 -8.75 1.59
C SER A 94 2.56 -8.63 1.34
N THR A 95 2.94 -7.72 0.45
CA THR A 95 4.24 -7.06 0.44
C THR A 95 4.07 -5.72 1.12
N LEU A 96 5.09 -5.26 1.83
CA LEU A 96 5.02 -4.08 2.67
C LEU A 96 6.06 -3.07 2.21
N ASP A 97 5.70 -1.80 2.24
CA ASP A 97 6.63 -0.70 1.96
C ASP A 97 7.57 -0.44 3.14
N GLY A 98 7.21 -0.93 4.33
CA GLY A 98 8.06 -1.00 5.51
C GLY A 98 7.44 -1.84 6.63
N GLU A 99 8.33 -2.48 7.40
CA GLU A 99 8.00 -3.18 8.65
C GLU A 99 8.34 -2.25 9.81
N LEU A 100 7.37 -1.98 10.68
CA LEU A 100 7.56 -1.12 11.84
C LEU A 100 7.65 -1.92 13.13
N LEU A 101 8.55 -1.50 14.00
CA LEU A 101 8.57 -1.92 15.40
C LEU A 101 8.57 -0.66 16.27
N ASP A 102 7.52 -0.47 17.05
CA ASP A 102 7.46 0.56 18.06
C ASP A 102 8.42 0.20 19.20
N ARG A 103 9.42 1.04 19.43
CA ARG A 103 10.52 0.78 20.39
C ARG A 103 10.06 0.91 21.83
N GLU A 104 8.99 1.64 22.10
CA GLU A 104 8.46 1.86 23.43
C GLU A 104 7.51 0.74 23.84
N THR A 105 6.61 0.35 22.94
CA THR A 105 5.55 -0.62 23.25
C THR A 105 5.89 -2.06 22.80
N GLY A 106 6.87 -2.22 21.89
CA GLY A 106 7.18 -3.49 21.26
C GLY A 106 6.13 -3.96 20.22
N GLN A 107 5.13 -3.14 19.92
CA GLN A 107 4.10 -3.44 18.93
C GLN A 107 4.69 -3.43 17.51
N ARG A 108 4.19 -4.34 16.67
CA ARG A 108 4.57 -4.42 15.26
C ARG A 108 3.53 -3.76 14.38
N GLY A 109 4.03 -3.03 13.38
CA GLY A 109 3.16 -2.34 12.43
C GLY A 109 3.65 -2.42 11.00
N VAL A 110 2.81 -1.95 10.11
CA VAL A 110 3.08 -1.80 8.68
C VAL A 110 3.23 -0.33 8.35
N LEU A 111 4.23 0.02 7.55
CA LEU A 111 4.28 1.28 6.82
C LEU A 111 3.77 1.00 5.40
N GLU A 112 2.71 1.69 5.02
CA GLU A 112 2.20 1.74 3.65
C GLU A 112 2.43 3.13 3.09
N ILE A 113 2.99 3.24 1.89
CA ILE A 113 3.31 4.52 1.24
C ILE A 113 2.43 4.69 -0.01
N LYS A 114 1.75 5.82 -0.10
CA LYS A 114 0.96 6.19 -1.29
C LYS A 114 1.39 7.53 -1.83
N THR A 115 1.72 7.55 -3.12
CA THR A 115 1.90 8.79 -3.88
C THR A 115 0.67 9.03 -4.74
N THR A 116 0.13 10.24 -4.72
CA THR A 116 -1.07 10.57 -5.47
C THR A 116 -0.93 11.95 -6.09
N ASN A 117 -1.14 12.04 -7.40
CA ASN A 117 -1.30 13.32 -8.08
C ASN A 117 -2.75 13.79 -7.90
N ILE A 118 -2.92 14.93 -7.26
CA ILE A 118 -4.22 15.57 -7.06
C ILE A 118 -4.49 16.47 -8.28
N LEU A 119 -5.33 15.99 -9.18
CA LEU A 119 -5.70 16.72 -10.42
C LEU A 119 -6.99 17.54 -10.23
N GLN A 120 -7.82 17.20 -9.24
CA GLN A 120 -9.10 17.83 -8.97
C GLN A 120 -9.35 17.97 -7.46
N SER A 121 -10.10 18.99 -7.08
CA SER A 121 -10.47 19.24 -5.67
C SER A 121 -11.15 18.06 -5.00
N MET A 122 -12.04 17.36 -5.70
CA MET A 122 -12.70 16.15 -5.21
C MET A 122 -11.75 15.02 -4.82
N GLN A 123 -10.58 14.91 -5.48
CA GLN A 123 -9.56 13.95 -5.10
C GLN A 123 -8.90 14.34 -3.77
N LYS A 124 -8.71 15.65 -3.54
CA LYS A 124 -8.16 16.16 -2.29
C LYS A 124 -9.11 15.91 -1.12
N GLU A 125 -10.41 16.05 -1.33
CA GLU A 125 -11.44 15.79 -0.32
C GLU A 125 -11.44 14.33 0.17
N LYS A 126 -11.15 13.37 -0.73
CA LYS A 126 -11.04 11.95 -0.36
C LYS A 126 -9.92 11.66 0.66
N TRP A 127 -8.97 12.58 0.80
CA TRP A 127 -7.86 12.49 1.75
C TRP A 127 -8.07 13.41 2.96
N THR A 128 -9.17 14.17 3.05
CA THR A 128 -9.44 15.07 4.18
C THR A 128 -10.09 14.26 5.29
N ASP A 129 -9.36 14.11 6.39
CA ASP A 129 -9.78 13.39 7.61
C ASP A 129 -10.20 11.92 7.40
N ARG A 130 -9.88 11.36 6.24
CA ARG A 130 -10.16 9.95 5.91
C ARG A 130 -9.15 9.40 4.90
N ILE A 131 -9.11 8.09 4.79
CA ILE A 131 -8.36 7.35 3.78
C ILE A 131 -9.35 6.96 2.66
N PRO A 132 -8.99 7.08 1.36
CA PRO A 132 -9.81 6.53 0.28
C PRO A 132 -10.04 5.02 0.48
N ASP A 133 -11.28 4.57 0.25
CA ASP A 133 -11.75 3.22 0.62
C ASP A 133 -10.86 2.09 0.08
N ASN A 134 -10.36 2.22 -1.16
CA ASN A 134 -9.47 1.22 -1.76
C ASN A 134 -8.13 1.09 -1.01
N TYR A 135 -7.59 2.16 -0.47
CA TYR A 135 -6.36 2.14 0.33
C TYR A 135 -6.63 1.71 1.77
N TYR A 136 -7.76 2.10 2.33
CA TYR A 136 -8.19 1.63 3.64
C TYR A 136 -8.31 0.10 3.67
N ILE A 137 -8.99 -0.49 2.67
CA ILE A 137 -9.12 -1.94 2.54
C ILE A 137 -7.77 -2.63 2.35
N GLN A 138 -6.84 -2.01 1.60
CA GLN A 138 -5.48 -2.53 1.50
C GLN A 138 -4.79 -2.59 2.86
N CYS A 139 -4.92 -1.55 3.68
CA CYS A 139 -4.37 -1.53 5.04
C CYS A 139 -5.00 -2.62 5.93
N LEU A 140 -6.32 -2.81 5.86
CA LEU A 140 -7.01 -3.90 6.60
C LEU A 140 -6.50 -5.29 6.17
N HIS A 141 -6.29 -5.49 4.86
CA HIS A 141 -5.72 -6.72 4.33
C HIS A 141 -4.30 -6.96 4.84
N GLN A 142 -3.49 -5.91 4.97
CA GLN A 142 -2.14 -6.00 5.55
C GLN A 142 -2.18 -6.40 7.02
N LEU A 143 -3.10 -5.87 7.82
CA LEU A 143 -3.34 -6.32 9.18
C LEU A 143 -3.76 -7.78 9.23
N LEU A 144 -4.63 -8.21 8.31
CA LEU A 144 -5.09 -9.60 8.21
C LEU A 144 -3.93 -10.54 7.84
N SER A 145 -3.10 -10.18 6.87
CA SER A 145 -2.01 -11.03 6.38
C SER A 145 -0.85 -11.15 7.37
N THR A 146 -0.53 -10.06 8.09
CA THR A 146 0.59 -10.02 9.04
C THR A 146 0.22 -10.47 10.45
N GLY A 147 -1.01 -10.22 10.86
CA GLY A 147 -1.43 -10.37 12.25
C GLY A 147 -0.88 -9.27 13.19
N TRP A 148 -0.30 -8.19 12.63
CA TRP A 148 0.34 -7.12 13.41
C TRP A 148 -0.66 -6.12 13.98
N ASP A 149 -0.18 -5.21 14.82
CA ASP A 149 -1.00 -4.39 15.70
C ASP A 149 -1.57 -3.14 15.02
N PHE A 150 -0.84 -2.57 14.05
CA PHE A 150 -1.24 -1.33 13.38
C PHE A 150 -0.69 -1.19 11.95
N VAL A 151 -1.28 -0.27 11.19
CA VAL A 151 -0.73 0.25 9.93
C VAL A 151 -0.61 1.77 10.05
N ILE A 152 0.52 2.32 9.60
CA ILE A 152 0.65 3.74 9.32
C ILE A 152 0.67 3.90 7.80
N LEU A 153 -0.35 4.58 7.27
CA LEU A 153 -0.39 4.97 5.86
C LEU A 153 0.20 6.37 5.74
N LYS A 154 1.32 6.49 5.00
CA LYS A 154 1.95 7.75 4.62
C LYS A 154 1.49 8.13 3.22
N ALA A 155 0.66 9.17 3.12
CA ALA A 155 0.17 9.70 1.85
C ALA A 155 0.97 10.93 1.42
N HIS A 156 1.63 10.83 0.27
CA HIS A 156 2.36 11.91 -0.38
C HIS A 156 1.50 12.46 -1.53
N LEU A 157 0.84 13.59 -1.27
CA LEU A 157 -0.11 14.22 -2.18
C LEU A 157 0.57 15.34 -2.97
N LYS A 158 0.74 15.14 -4.26
CA LYS A 158 1.31 16.12 -5.18
C LYS A 158 0.20 16.84 -5.92
N THR A 159 0.22 18.17 -5.89
CA THR A 159 -0.65 19.03 -6.69
C THR A 159 0.23 19.88 -7.61
N GLU A 160 -0.10 19.94 -8.89
CA GLU A 160 0.59 20.78 -9.84
C GLU A 160 -0.42 21.73 -10.48
N TRP A 161 -0.17 23.03 -10.36
CA TRP A 161 -1.03 24.06 -10.88
C TRP A 161 -0.22 25.28 -11.30
N GLY A 162 -0.40 25.75 -12.56
CA GLY A 162 0.28 26.95 -13.07
C GLY A 162 1.81 26.86 -13.03
N GLY A 163 2.38 25.66 -13.14
CA GLY A 163 3.83 25.42 -13.05
C GLY A 163 4.37 25.34 -11.62
N GLU A 164 3.52 25.52 -10.60
CA GLU A 164 3.90 25.31 -9.20
C GLU A 164 3.58 23.87 -8.78
N VAL A 165 4.55 23.23 -8.13
CA VAL A 165 4.38 21.94 -7.47
C VAL A 165 4.17 22.15 -5.98
N ARG A 166 3.06 21.67 -5.44
CA ARG A 166 2.78 21.67 -4.00
C ARG A 166 2.67 20.25 -3.52
N ILE A 167 3.35 19.97 -2.41
CA ILE A 167 3.38 18.66 -1.77
C ILE A 167 2.77 18.77 -0.39
N GLN A 168 1.87 17.85 -0.08
CA GLN A 168 1.29 17.66 1.25
C GLN A 168 1.48 16.22 1.67
N THR A 169 2.10 16.01 2.82
CA THR A 169 2.20 14.68 3.44
C THR A 169 1.15 14.53 4.52
N ARG A 170 0.47 13.39 4.55
CA ARG A 170 -0.47 13.02 5.60
C ARG A 170 -0.12 11.64 6.13
N HIS A 171 -0.38 11.41 7.41
CA HIS A 171 -0.21 10.13 8.07
C HIS A 171 -1.53 9.72 8.72
N TYR A 172 -1.92 8.46 8.50
CA TYR A 172 -3.11 7.88 9.09
C TYR A 172 -2.71 6.59 9.81
N THR A 173 -3.12 6.46 11.05
CA THR A 173 -2.88 5.24 11.82
C THR A 173 -4.17 4.44 11.93
N ILE A 174 -4.11 3.16 11.59
CA ILE A 174 -5.20 2.19 11.74
C ILE A 174 -4.72 1.15 12.73
N LYS A 175 -5.39 1.01 13.86
CA LYS A 175 -5.07 -0.01 14.86
C LYS A 175 -5.96 -1.22 14.66
N ARG A 176 -5.36 -2.42 14.81
CA ARG A 176 -6.09 -3.69 14.70
C ARG A 176 -7.27 -3.79 15.68
N THR A 177 -7.17 -3.15 16.83
CA THR A 177 -8.23 -3.13 17.85
C THR A 177 -9.42 -2.23 17.50
N GLU A 178 -9.32 -1.44 16.45
CA GLU A 178 -10.35 -0.49 16.01
C GLU A 178 -11.13 -1.00 14.77
N VAL A 179 -10.82 -2.23 14.28
CA VAL A 179 -11.38 -2.81 13.05
C VAL A 179 -11.93 -4.23 13.27
#